data_4b18d0e7490f6efff0b6086aa7ed293f
#
_entry.id   4b18d0e7490f6efff0b6086aa7ed293f
#
_cell.length_a   1.000
_cell.length_b   1.000
_cell.length_c   1.000
_cell.angle_alpha   90.00
_cell.angle_beta   90.00
_cell.angle_gamma   90.00
#
_symmetry.space_group_name_H-M   'P 1'
#
loop_
_entity.id
_entity.type
_entity.pdbx_description
1 polymer ?
#
loop_
_entity_poly.entity_id
_entity_poly.type
_entity_poly.pdbx_seq_one_letter_code
_entity_poly.pdbx_strand_id
1 'polypeptide(L)'
;MLWLLDSAEAIAFFDDEIESHRQRLAGFEETLADDERQRREHGAAQGGIAFCAALALEWGIRYEREYIEWATQTRDRVAAGANAWDDARERRLRRHEAPA
;
A
#
# COMPACT_ATOMS: atom_id res chain seq x y z
N MET A 1 7.42 -1.94 -14.15
CA MET A 1 6.91 -1.03 -15.21
C MET A 1 6.81 0.44 -14.79
N LEU A 2 7.05 0.75 -13.52
CA LEU A 2 7.01 2.14 -13.03
C LEU A 2 7.99 3.06 -13.76
N TRP A 3 9.12 2.54 -14.19
CA TRP A 3 10.12 3.33 -14.92
C TRP A 3 9.65 3.81 -16.31
N LEU A 4 8.54 3.29 -16.82
CA LEU A 4 7.94 3.73 -18.06
C LEU A 4 6.99 4.93 -17.88
N LEU A 5 6.59 5.20 -16.64
CA LEU A 5 5.71 6.32 -16.32
C LEU A 5 6.53 7.59 -16.17
N ASP A 6 5.95 8.74 -16.52
CA ASP A 6 6.53 10.01 -16.08
C ASP A 6 6.27 10.22 -14.59
N SER A 7 6.84 11.27 -14.01
CA SER A 7 6.74 11.51 -12.58
C SER A 7 5.29 11.73 -12.13
N ALA A 8 4.49 12.44 -12.92
CA ALA A 8 3.08 12.70 -12.59
C ALA A 8 2.26 11.40 -12.58
N GLU A 9 2.50 10.54 -13.56
CA GLU A 9 1.84 9.23 -13.65
C GLU A 9 2.25 8.32 -12.49
N ALA A 10 3.54 8.31 -12.14
CA ALA A 10 4.05 7.53 -11.02
C ALA A 10 3.45 8.01 -9.68
N ILE A 11 3.35 9.32 -9.47
CA ILE A 11 2.72 9.90 -8.30
C ILE A 11 1.25 9.49 -8.22
N ALA A 12 0.53 9.59 -9.33
CA ALA A 12 -0.88 9.18 -9.39
C ALA A 12 -1.05 7.70 -9.06
N PHE A 13 -0.14 6.85 -9.56
CA PHE A 13 -0.14 5.42 -9.22
C PHE A 13 -0.02 5.21 -7.71
N PHE A 14 0.94 5.87 -7.07
CA PHE A 14 1.12 5.73 -5.62
C PHE A 14 -0.05 6.32 -4.83
N ASP A 15 -0.63 7.43 -5.28
CA ASP A 15 -1.82 8.00 -4.63
C ASP A 15 -2.99 7.01 -4.64
N ASP A 16 -3.23 6.35 -5.77
CA ASP A 16 -4.28 5.34 -5.89
C ASP A 16 -4.00 4.11 -5.01
N GLU A 17 -2.75 3.66 -4.97
CA GLU A 17 -2.33 2.54 -4.12
C GLU A 17 -2.50 2.87 -2.64
N ILE A 18 -2.11 4.06 -2.23
CA ILE A 18 -2.25 4.51 -0.85
C ILE A 18 -3.73 4.52 -0.45
N GLU A 19 -4.59 5.07 -1.29
CA GLU A 19 -6.02 5.14 -1.00
C GLU A 19 -6.64 3.75 -0.92
N SER A 20 -6.31 2.87 -1.86
CA SER A 20 -6.80 1.49 -1.87
C SER A 20 -6.39 0.74 -0.60
N HIS A 21 -5.14 0.88 -0.18
CA HIS A 21 -4.64 0.22 1.03
C HIS A 21 -5.20 0.83 2.31
N ARG A 22 -5.46 2.15 2.33
CA ARG A 22 -6.15 2.79 3.46
C ARG A 22 -7.56 2.25 3.65
N GLN A 23 -8.29 2.03 2.57
CA GLN A 23 -9.63 1.45 2.63
C GLN A 23 -9.59 0.02 3.17
N ARG A 24 -8.61 -0.75 2.73
CA ARG A 24 -8.41 -2.12 3.20
C ARG A 24 -8.04 -2.16 4.68
N LEU A 25 -7.16 -1.25 5.11
CA LEU A 25 -6.78 -1.11 6.51
C LEU A 25 -8.01 -0.78 7.38
N ALA A 26 -8.83 0.17 6.95
CA ALA A 26 -10.04 0.55 7.68
C ALA A 26 -10.99 -0.63 7.83
N GLY A 27 -11.13 -1.46 6.78
CA GLY A 27 -11.95 -2.67 6.83
C GLY A 27 -11.42 -3.70 7.84
N PHE A 28 -10.12 -3.91 7.87
CA PHE A 28 -9.48 -4.83 8.84
C PHE A 28 -9.64 -4.32 10.28
N GLU A 29 -9.44 -3.02 10.49
CA GLU A 29 -9.60 -2.42 11.82
C GLU A 29 -11.04 -2.52 12.32
N GLU A 30 -12.00 -2.30 11.45
CA GLU A 30 -13.42 -2.45 11.76
C GLU A 30 -13.76 -3.89 12.15
N THR A 31 -13.28 -4.86 11.38
CA THR A 31 -13.49 -6.27 11.66
C THR A 31 -12.88 -6.66 13.00
N LEU A 32 -11.67 -6.20 13.29
CA LEU A 32 -11.03 -6.47 14.58
C LEU A 32 -11.81 -5.88 15.74
N ALA A 33 -12.30 -4.65 15.60
CA ALA A 33 -13.11 -3.98 16.62
C ALA A 33 -14.42 -4.74 16.87
N ASP A 34 -15.07 -5.23 15.82
CA ASP A 34 -16.28 -6.05 15.94
C ASP A 34 -16.01 -7.36 16.66
N ASP A 35 -14.92 -8.04 16.34
CA ASP A 35 -14.53 -9.28 17.00
C ASP A 35 -14.29 -9.07 18.50
N GLU A 36 -13.60 -7.99 18.84
CA GLU A 36 -13.33 -7.66 20.25
C GLU A 36 -14.61 -7.35 21.02
N ARG A 37 -15.53 -6.64 20.38
CA ARG A 37 -16.84 -6.33 20.97
C ARG A 37 -17.65 -7.58 21.20
N GLN A 38 -17.70 -8.49 20.22
CA GLN A 38 -18.41 -9.76 20.36
C GLN A 38 -17.82 -10.62 21.46
N ARG A 39 -16.51 -10.67 21.60
CA ARG A 39 -15.85 -11.40 22.68
C ARG A 39 -16.20 -10.83 24.05
N ARG A 40 -16.31 -9.51 24.17
CA ARG A 40 -16.74 -8.87 25.43
C ARG A 40 -18.20 -9.19 25.79
N GLU A 41 -19.06 -9.22 24.78
CA GLU A 41 -20.51 -9.46 24.98
C GLU A 41 -20.83 -10.92 25.20
N HIS A 42 -20.15 -11.83 24.54
CA HIS A 42 -20.50 -13.26 24.48
C HIS A 42 -19.41 -14.18 25.05
N GLY A 43 -18.35 -13.63 25.60
CA GLY A 43 -17.25 -14.43 26.16
C GLY A 43 -16.23 -14.87 25.13
N ALA A 44 -15.09 -15.34 25.62
CA ALA A 44 -13.93 -15.65 24.80
C ALA A 44 -13.89 -17.10 24.32
N ALA A 45 -15.02 -17.70 24.01
CA ALA A 45 -15.14 -19.14 23.86
C ALA A 45 -14.80 -19.70 22.49
N GLN A 46 -13.90 -19.08 21.75
CA GLN A 46 -13.88 -19.34 20.32
C GLN A 46 -12.80 -20.30 19.83
N GLY A 47 -12.00 -20.83 20.71
CA GLY A 47 -11.01 -21.84 20.35
C GLY A 47 -9.95 -21.37 19.36
N GLY A 48 -9.26 -22.34 18.75
CA GLY A 48 -8.11 -22.07 17.90
C GLY A 48 -8.41 -21.32 16.62
N ILE A 49 -9.60 -21.52 16.03
CA ILE A 49 -9.98 -20.87 14.76
C ILE A 49 -10.11 -19.35 14.94
N ALA A 50 -10.81 -18.93 15.99
CA ALA A 50 -10.97 -17.50 16.27
C ALA A 50 -9.64 -16.84 16.62
N PHE A 51 -8.79 -17.55 17.35
CA PHE A 51 -7.45 -17.07 17.66
C PHE A 51 -6.61 -16.86 16.38
N CYS A 52 -6.63 -17.85 15.49
CA CYS A 52 -5.93 -17.74 14.20
C CYS A 52 -6.47 -16.60 13.32
N ALA A 53 -7.79 -16.41 13.31
CA ALA A 53 -8.42 -15.32 12.57
C ALA A 53 -7.96 -13.96 13.11
N ALA A 54 -7.87 -13.80 14.44
CA ALA A 54 -7.39 -12.58 15.07
C ALA A 54 -5.92 -12.30 14.71
N LEU A 55 -5.08 -13.34 14.68
CA LEU A 55 -3.68 -13.19 14.27
C LEU A 55 -3.56 -12.77 12.80
N ALA A 56 -4.40 -13.36 11.94
CA ALA A 56 -4.42 -12.98 10.52
C ALA A 56 -4.83 -11.52 10.33
N LEU A 57 -5.81 -11.03 11.10
CA LEU A 57 -6.22 -9.63 11.06
C LEU A 57 -5.10 -8.71 11.55
N GLU A 58 -4.42 -9.06 12.63
CA GLU A 58 -3.29 -8.29 13.12
C GLU A 58 -2.18 -8.19 12.07
N TRP A 59 -1.87 -9.30 11.42
CA TRP A 59 -0.89 -9.33 10.34
C TRP A 59 -1.32 -8.41 9.19
N GLY A 60 -2.58 -8.52 8.76
CA GLY A 60 -3.12 -7.68 7.69
C GLY A 60 -3.03 -6.20 8.02
N ILE A 61 -3.36 -5.82 9.25
CA ILE A 61 -3.27 -4.43 9.72
C ILE A 61 -1.83 -3.93 9.67
N ARG A 62 -0.89 -4.71 10.18
CA ARG A 62 0.54 -4.36 10.16
C ARG A 62 1.07 -4.22 8.73
N TYR A 63 0.69 -5.15 7.88
CA TYR A 63 1.08 -5.13 6.47
C TYR A 63 0.57 -3.87 5.78
N GLU A 64 -0.70 -3.53 5.96
CA GLU A 64 -1.29 -2.35 5.32
C GLU A 64 -0.67 -1.06 5.82
N ARG A 65 -0.43 -0.93 7.11
CA ARG A 65 0.23 0.25 7.69
C ARG A 65 1.64 0.42 7.14
N GLU A 66 2.40 -0.65 7.09
CA GLU A 66 3.76 -0.64 6.57
C GLU A 66 3.80 -0.28 5.09
N TYR A 67 2.90 -0.87 4.31
CA TYR A 67 2.80 -0.57 2.89
C TYR A 67 2.43 0.89 2.64
N ILE A 68 1.45 1.43 3.36
CA ILE A 68 1.03 2.82 3.23
C ILE A 68 2.19 3.77 3.55
N GLU A 69 2.92 3.50 4.60
CA GLU A 69 4.08 4.31 4.99
C GLU A 69 5.14 4.29 3.90
N TRP A 70 5.50 3.10 3.43
CA TRP A 70 6.49 2.94 2.35
C TRP A 70 6.03 3.64 1.06
N ALA A 71 4.79 3.44 0.66
CA ALA A 71 4.24 4.04 -0.56
C ALA A 71 4.22 5.57 -0.48
N THR A 72 3.86 6.11 0.69
CA THR A 72 3.85 7.56 0.93
C THR A 72 5.26 8.14 0.82
N GLN A 73 6.24 7.51 1.46
CA GLN A 73 7.64 7.93 1.38
C GLN A 73 8.17 7.85 -0.05
N THR A 74 7.82 6.79 -0.77
CA THR A 74 8.25 6.59 -2.15
C THR A 74 7.62 7.62 -3.07
N ARG A 75 6.33 7.90 -2.90
CA ARG A 75 5.63 8.96 -3.62
C ARG A 75 6.33 10.31 -3.41
N ASP A 76 6.65 10.63 -2.17
CA ASP A 76 7.31 11.90 -1.83
C ASP A 76 8.71 12.00 -2.45
N ARG A 77 9.42 10.89 -2.51
CA ARG A 77 10.73 10.82 -3.20
C ARG A 77 10.60 11.06 -4.70
N VAL A 78 9.60 10.48 -5.33
CA VAL A 78 9.35 10.72 -6.76
C VAL A 78 9.02 12.19 -6.98
N ALA A 79 8.17 12.78 -6.14
CA ALA A 79 7.79 14.18 -6.24
C ALA A 79 9.02 15.10 -6.07
N ALA A 80 9.88 14.82 -5.09
CA ALA A 80 11.09 15.60 -4.84
C ALA A 80 12.12 15.47 -5.97
N GLY A 81 12.19 14.33 -6.63
CA GLY A 81 13.13 14.05 -7.72
C GLY A 81 12.48 14.00 -9.10
N ALA A 82 11.34 14.67 -9.30
CA ALA A 82 10.55 14.57 -10.52
C ALA A 82 11.36 14.87 -11.80
N ASN A 83 12.17 15.92 -11.79
CA ASN A 83 12.97 16.27 -12.96
C ASN A 83 13.99 15.18 -13.31
N ALA A 84 14.67 14.65 -12.31
CA ALA A 84 15.64 13.56 -12.52
C ALA A 84 14.97 12.29 -13.01
N TRP A 85 13.78 11.98 -12.48
CA TRP A 85 12.96 10.85 -12.92
C TRP A 85 12.60 10.98 -14.39
N ASP A 86 12.07 12.15 -14.78
CA ASP A 86 11.62 12.41 -16.15
C ASP A 86 12.79 12.42 -17.14
N ASP A 87 13.92 13.01 -16.76
CA ASP A 87 15.13 12.99 -17.57
C ASP A 87 15.65 11.57 -17.80
N ALA A 88 15.65 10.75 -16.76
CA ALA A 88 16.08 9.36 -16.86
C ALA A 88 15.13 8.55 -17.78
N ARG A 89 13.83 8.81 -17.70
CA ARG A 89 12.82 8.20 -18.57
C ARG A 89 13.06 8.56 -20.03
N GLU A 90 13.28 9.84 -20.32
CA GLU A 90 13.57 10.31 -21.68
C GLU A 90 14.82 9.67 -22.25
N ARG A 91 15.88 9.55 -21.46
CA ARG A 91 17.11 8.89 -21.90
C ARG A 91 16.87 7.43 -22.25
N ARG A 92 16.05 6.71 -21.46
CA ARG A 92 15.70 5.32 -21.75
C ARG A 92 14.90 5.19 -23.03
N LEU A 93 13.92 6.07 -23.25
CA LEU A 93 13.10 6.07 -24.44
C LEU A 93 13.94 6.35 -25.69
N ARG A 94 14.86 7.31 -25.61
CA ARG A 94 15.76 7.62 -26.72
C ARG A 94 16.67 6.46 -27.09
N ARG A 95 17.14 5.69 -26.11
CA ARG A 95 17.93 4.49 -26.39
C ARG A 95 17.16 3.43 -27.18
N HIS A 96 15.89 3.28 -26.91
CA HIS A 96 15.03 2.33 -27.61
C HIS A 96 14.68 2.80 -29.03
N GLU A 97 14.64 4.07 -29.26
CA GLU A 97 14.33 4.67 -30.56
C GLU A 97 15.56 4.84 -31.45
N ALA A 98 16.76 4.82 -30.87
CA ALA A 98 17.98 4.99 -31.63
C ALA A 98 18.16 3.86 -32.66
N PRO A 99 18.50 4.17 -33.92
CA PRO A 99 18.79 3.15 -34.91
C PRO A 99 20.01 2.33 -34.49
N ALA A 100 19.92 1.03 -34.74
CA ALA A 100 20.98 0.09 -34.40
C ALA A 100 22.29 0.40 -35.14
#